data_fa173f1f6bf0a91454911b9da326498b
#
_entry.id   fa173f1f6bf0a91454911b9da326498b
#
_cell.length_a   1.000
_cell.length_b   1.000
_cell.length_c   1.000
_cell.angle_alpha   90.00
_cell.angle_beta   90.00
_cell.angle_gamma   90.00
#
_symmetry.space_group_name_H-M   'P 1'
#
loop_
_entity.id
_entity.type
_entity.pdbx_description
1 polymer ?
#
loop_
_entity_poly.entity_id
_entity_poly.type
_entity_poly.pdbx_seq_one_letter_code
_entity_poly.pdbx_strand_id
1 'polypeptide(L)' 'MKFRRSERLVDMTNYLLDNPSTLVPLTFFAERYGSAKSSISEDLTIIKE' A
#
# COMPACT_ATOMS: atom_id res chain seq x y z
N MET A 1 14.98 3.65 0.71
CA MET A 1 14.23 4.59 1.55
C MET A 1 13.20 3.84 2.36
N LYS A 2 13.16 4.10 3.67
CA LYS A 2 12.18 3.44 4.53
C LYS A 2 10.99 4.33 4.77
N PHE A 3 9.81 3.78 4.56
CA PHE A 3 8.56 4.44 4.91
C PHE A 3 8.14 4.02 6.31
N ARG A 4 7.66 4.95 7.10
CA ARG A 4 6.98 4.63 8.34
C ARG A 4 5.61 4.07 7.98
N ARG A 5 5.00 3.31 8.90
CA ARG A 5 3.69 2.72 8.65
C ARG A 5 2.65 3.77 8.27
N SER A 6 2.62 4.88 8.99
CA SER A 6 1.68 5.96 8.69
C SER A 6 1.94 6.58 7.31
N GLU A 7 3.19 6.77 6.96
CA GLU A 7 3.55 7.29 5.64
C GLU A 7 3.16 6.33 4.54
N ARG A 8 3.37 5.03 4.77
CA ARG A 8 3.00 3.99 3.83
C ARG A 8 1.50 3.96 3.60
N LEU A 9 0.71 4.05 4.67
CA LEU A 9 -0.74 4.06 4.57
C LEU A 9 -1.24 5.26 3.77
N VAL A 10 -0.68 6.43 4.02
CA VAL A 10 -1.05 7.65 3.28
C VAL A 10 -0.67 7.51 1.81
N ASP A 11 0.53 7.04 1.53
CA ASP A 11 1.00 6.87 0.16
C ASP A 11 0.12 5.88 -0.62
N MET A 12 -0.22 4.75 0.01
CA MET A 12 -1.08 3.75 -0.60
C MET A 12 -2.48 4.31 -0.88
N THR A 13 -3.03 5.05 0.08
CA THR A 13 -4.33 5.68 -0.10
C THR A 13 -4.33 6.65 -1.28
N ASN A 14 -3.32 7.51 -1.36
CA ASN A 14 -3.20 8.45 -2.45
C ASN A 14 -3.06 7.75 -3.81
N TYR A 15 -2.29 6.68 -3.85
CA TYR A 15 -2.11 5.90 -5.06
C TYR A 15 -3.42 5.29 -5.53
N LEU A 16 -4.18 4.72 -4.61
CA LEU A 16 -5.48 4.11 -4.94
C LEU A 16 -6.50 5.15 -5.40
N LEU A 17 -6.46 6.34 -4.83
CA LEU A 17 -7.35 7.43 -5.25
C LEU A 17 -7.01 7.92 -6.66
N ASP A 18 -5.72 7.95 -7.01
CA ASP A 18 -5.28 8.36 -8.34
C ASP A 18 -5.56 7.30 -9.39
N ASN A 19 -5.74 6.04 -8.99
CA ASN A 19 -5.93 4.92 -9.90
C ASN A 19 -7.12 4.07 -9.48
N PRO A 20 -8.33 4.65 -9.44
CA PRO A 20 -9.50 3.94 -8.89
C PRO A 20 -9.94 2.72 -9.70
N SER A 21 -9.63 2.68 -10.97
CA SER A 21 -10.03 1.57 -11.85
C SER A 21 -8.92 0.55 -12.07
N THR A 22 -7.77 0.73 -11.44
CA THR A 22 -6.62 -0.13 -11.65
C THR A 22 -6.45 -1.10 -10.49
N LEU A 23 -6.32 -2.39 -10.81
CA LEU A 23 -5.96 -3.40 -9.82
C LEU A 23 -4.47 -3.36 -9.60
N VAL A 24 -4.05 -3.01 -8.40
CA VAL A 24 -2.64 -2.93 -8.05
C VAL A 24 -2.25 -4.20 -7.27
N PRO A 25 -1.28 -4.98 -7.77
CA PRO A 25 -0.89 -6.20 -7.07
C PRO A 25 -0.13 -5.89 -5.78
N LEU A 26 -0.24 -6.77 -4.80
CA LEU A 26 0.48 -6.63 -3.53
C LEU A 26 1.98 -6.56 -3.75
N THR A 27 2.49 -7.28 -4.74
CA THR A 27 3.91 -7.27 -5.06
C THR A 27 4.41 -5.87 -5.39
N PHE A 28 3.61 -5.07 -6.07
CA PHE A 28 3.97 -3.69 -6.39
C PHE A 28 4.26 -2.89 -5.13
N PHE A 29 3.35 -2.93 -4.17
CA PHE A 29 3.52 -2.21 -2.91
C PHE A 29 4.63 -2.82 -2.07
N ALA A 30 4.72 -4.15 -2.04
CA ALA A 30 5.76 -4.83 -1.28
C ALA A 30 7.16 -4.41 -1.75
N GLU A 31 7.37 -4.33 -3.05
CA GLU A 31 8.63 -3.88 -3.61
C GLU A 31 8.87 -2.40 -3.38
N ARG A 32 7.83 -1.60 -3.55
CA ARG A 32 7.91 -0.15 -3.37
C ARG A 32 8.36 0.22 -1.95
N TYR A 33 7.87 -0.49 -0.94
CA TYR A 33 8.17 -0.17 0.45
C TYR A 33 9.18 -1.09 1.10
N GLY A 34 9.62 -2.11 0.38
CA GLY A 34 10.55 -3.10 0.93
C GLY A 34 9.94 -3.90 2.07
N SER A 35 8.64 -4.19 1.99
CA SER A 35 7.89 -4.90 3.02
C SER A 35 7.36 -6.23 2.51
N ALA A 36 6.98 -7.12 3.44
CA ALA A 36 6.37 -8.39 3.05
C ALA A 36 4.94 -8.19 2.55
N LYS A 37 4.49 -9.07 1.66
CA LYS A 37 3.13 -8.99 1.12
C LYS A 37 2.07 -9.08 2.21
N SER A 38 2.31 -9.87 3.26
CA SER A 38 1.38 -10.00 4.37
C SER A 38 1.17 -8.66 5.08
N SER A 39 2.23 -7.90 5.27
CA SER A 39 2.14 -6.56 5.87
C SER A 39 1.34 -5.62 4.99
N ILE A 40 1.55 -5.69 3.68
CA ILE A 40 0.80 -4.86 2.73
C ILE A 40 -0.68 -5.23 2.75
N SER A 41 -0.98 -6.52 2.81
CA SER A 41 -2.36 -6.99 2.88
C SER A 41 -3.08 -6.46 4.12
N GLU A 42 -2.41 -6.46 5.26
CA GLU A 42 -2.95 -5.90 6.50
C GLU A 42 -3.20 -4.40 6.36
N ASP A 43 -2.24 -3.68 5.77
CA ASP A 43 -2.38 -2.24 5.57
C ASP A 43 -3.57 -1.91 4.66
N LEU A 44 -3.74 -2.67 3.59
CA LEU A 44 -4.87 -2.49 2.68
C LEU A 44 -6.20 -2.73 3.38
N THR A 45 -6.25 -3.71 4.28
CA THR A 45 -7.46 -3.98 5.07
C THR A 45 -7.80 -2.78 5.95
N ILE A 46 -6.80 -2.17 6.57
CA ILE A 46 -7.00 -0.98 7.39
C ILE A 46 -7.55 0.16 6.54
N ILE A 47 -6.99 0.37 5.36
CA ILE A 47 -7.43 1.44 4.45
C ILE A 47 -8.88 1.25 4.00
N LYS A 48 -9.27 0.01 3.73
CA LYS A 48 -10.62 -0.29 3.24
C LYS A 48 -11.70 -0.15 4.31
N GLU A 49 -11.31 -0.24 5.56
CA GLU A 49 -12.26 -0.06 6.65
C GLU A 49 -12.51 1.42 6.93
#